data_4166f4fe4ff03c906608007e00c105b7
#
_entry.id   4166f4fe4ff03c906608007e00c105b7
#
_cell.length_a   1.000
_cell.length_b   1.000
_cell.length_c   1.000
_cell.angle_alpha   90.00
_cell.angle_beta   90.00
_cell.angle_gamma   90.00
#
_symmetry.space_group_name_H-M   'P 1'
#
loop_
_entity.id
_entity.type
_entity.pdbx_description
1 polymer ?
#
loop_
_entity_poly.entity_id
_entity_poly.type
_entity_poly.pdbx_seq_one_letter_code
_entity_poly.pdbx_strand_id
1 'polypeptide(L)'
;MEGIASNILADRLRRLVQEGIITRSGDATHKQKAIYSLTEKGIALLPLLLDMAAWGHEYLPAATLHGRARALEEGGPKLRAEFMDELRRTHLPPSGTEKKTRRPNRSARSPAVRKFQTAYEPAATKGKL
;
A
#
# COMPACT_ATOMS: atom_id res chain seq x y z
N MET A 1 -10.52 -14.86 -19.09
CA MET A 1 -10.48 -15.19 -17.65
C MET A 1 -10.51 -13.96 -16.70
N GLU A 2 -10.61 -12.78 -17.22
CA GLU A 2 -10.59 -11.54 -16.44
C GLU A 2 -11.86 -11.36 -15.57
N GLY A 3 -13.03 -11.86 -15.97
CA GLY A 3 -14.27 -11.68 -15.22
C GLY A 3 -14.34 -12.39 -13.87
N ILE A 4 -13.73 -13.56 -13.72
CA ILE A 4 -13.70 -14.33 -12.45
C ILE A 4 -12.79 -13.62 -11.44
N ALA A 5 -11.62 -13.15 -11.87
CA ALA A 5 -10.69 -12.40 -11.03
C ALA A 5 -11.31 -11.09 -10.54
N SER A 6 -12.06 -10.38 -11.38
CA SER A 6 -12.75 -9.14 -11.03
C SER A 6 -13.84 -9.35 -9.99
N ASN A 7 -14.63 -10.41 -10.09
CA ASN A 7 -15.67 -10.74 -9.11
C ASN A 7 -15.09 -11.11 -7.75
N ILE A 8 -14.02 -11.90 -7.72
CA ILE A 8 -13.30 -12.26 -6.49
C ILE A 8 -12.70 -11.01 -5.85
N LEU A 9 -12.07 -10.14 -6.63
CA LEU A 9 -11.50 -8.89 -6.13
C LEU A 9 -12.59 -7.98 -5.53
N ALA A 10 -13.71 -7.80 -6.23
CA ALA A 10 -14.82 -6.99 -5.76
C ALA A 10 -15.39 -7.53 -4.44
N ASP A 11 -15.49 -8.83 -4.30
CA ASP A 11 -15.98 -9.48 -3.09
C ASP A 11 -15.01 -9.30 -1.91
N ARG A 12 -13.71 -9.46 -2.15
CA ARG A 12 -12.67 -9.23 -1.14
C ARG A 12 -12.62 -7.77 -0.69
N LEU A 13 -12.71 -6.83 -1.61
CA LEU A 13 -12.76 -5.40 -1.29
C LEU A 13 -14.00 -5.05 -0.46
N ARG A 14 -15.16 -5.61 -0.80
CA ARG A 14 -16.41 -5.42 -0.03
C ARG A 14 -16.27 -5.93 1.40
N ARG A 15 -15.67 -7.11 1.59
CA ARG A 15 -15.42 -7.66 2.94
C ARG A 15 -14.45 -6.79 3.73
N LEU A 16 -13.37 -6.30 3.11
CA LEU A 16 -12.42 -5.39 3.77
C LEU A 16 -13.08 -4.09 4.21
N VAL A 17 -14.02 -3.56 3.43
CA VAL A 17 -14.81 -2.38 3.81
C VAL A 17 -15.73 -2.70 4.99
N GLN A 18 -16.42 -3.84 4.96
CA GLN A 18 -17.30 -4.28 6.04
C GLN A 18 -16.55 -4.46 7.37
N GLU A 19 -15.33 -5.00 7.30
CA GLU A 19 -14.46 -5.21 8.47
C GLU A 19 -13.75 -3.93 8.93
N GLY A 20 -13.90 -2.82 8.23
CA GLY A 20 -13.27 -1.55 8.57
C GLY A 20 -11.76 -1.51 8.36
N ILE A 21 -11.23 -2.36 7.47
CA ILE A 21 -9.81 -2.36 7.08
C ILE A 21 -9.53 -1.26 6.07
N ILE A 22 -10.46 -1.05 5.15
CA ILE A 22 -10.42 0.01 4.14
C ILE A 22 -11.73 0.78 4.13
N THR A 23 -11.67 1.99 3.56
CA THR A 23 -12.85 2.79 3.22
C THR A 23 -12.99 2.86 1.70
N ARG A 24 -14.23 3.06 1.23
CA ARG A 24 -14.54 3.30 -0.18
C ARG A 24 -15.16 4.67 -0.32
N SER A 25 -14.63 5.49 -1.20
CA SER A 25 -15.21 6.78 -1.58
C SER A 25 -15.36 6.89 -3.09
N GLY A 26 -16.27 7.77 -3.56
CA GLY A 26 -16.39 8.10 -4.97
C GLY A 26 -15.34 9.13 -5.39
N ASP A 27 -14.91 9.07 -6.65
CA ASP A 27 -14.10 10.14 -7.24
C ASP A 27 -15.03 11.29 -7.65
N ALA A 28 -14.74 12.52 -7.20
CA ALA A 28 -15.51 13.70 -7.55
C ALA A 28 -15.46 14.03 -9.05
N THR A 29 -14.43 13.56 -9.76
CA THR A 29 -14.22 13.80 -11.20
C THR A 29 -14.75 12.69 -12.09
N HIS A 30 -14.88 11.47 -11.57
CA HIS A 30 -15.35 10.30 -12.32
C HIS A 30 -16.36 9.49 -11.51
N LYS A 31 -17.63 9.57 -11.88
CA LYS A 31 -18.76 8.92 -11.19
C LYS A 31 -18.64 7.39 -11.07
N GLN A 32 -17.79 6.75 -11.87
CA GLN A 32 -17.62 5.29 -11.88
C GLN A 32 -16.36 4.80 -11.18
N LYS A 33 -15.47 5.71 -10.75
CA LYS A 33 -14.21 5.35 -10.12
C LYS A 33 -14.33 5.36 -8.61
N ALA A 34 -14.16 4.20 -7.99
CA ALA A 34 -14.05 4.09 -6.54
C ALA A 34 -12.61 4.31 -6.09
N ILE A 35 -12.46 5.07 -5.00
CA ILE A 35 -11.18 5.26 -4.32
C ILE A 35 -11.22 4.46 -3.02
N TYR A 36 -10.26 3.57 -2.83
CA TYR A 36 -10.07 2.82 -1.60
C TYR A 36 -8.91 3.40 -0.80
N SER A 37 -9.12 3.55 0.49
CA SER A 37 -8.11 4.06 1.42
C SER A 37 -8.03 3.17 2.64
N LEU A 38 -6.83 3.03 3.22
CA LEU A 38 -6.63 2.30 4.46
C LEU A 38 -7.23 3.08 5.63
N THR A 39 -7.81 2.36 6.58
CA THR A 39 -8.14 2.88 7.91
C THR A 39 -6.94 2.71 8.86
N GLU A 40 -6.99 3.28 10.05
CA GLU A 40 -5.97 3.02 11.09
C GLU A 40 -5.87 1.52 11.40
N LYS A 41 -7.00 0.82 11.45
CA LYS A 41 -7.05 -0.64 11.62
C LYS A 41 -6.33 -1.37 10.49
N GLY A 42 -6.49 -0.89 9.25
CA GLY A 42 -5.78 -1.44 8.08
C GLY A 42 -4.28 -1.18 8.12
N ILE A 43 -3.87 0.01 8.51
CA ILE A 43 -2.45 0.38 8.66
C ILE A 43 -1.79 -0.45 9.77
N ALA A 44 -2.49 -0.71 10.86
CA ALA A 44 -2.00 -1.54 11.96
C ALA A 44 -1.74 -3.01 11.58
N LEU A 45 -2.26 -3.48 10.44
CA LEU A 45 -1.95 -4.82 9.91
C LEU A 45 -0.58 -4.90 9.23
N LEU A 46 0.04 -3.78 8.89
CA LEU A 46 1.31 -3.77 8.17
C LEU A 46 2.41 -4.60 8.87
N PRO A 47 2.65 -4.48 10.19
CA PRO A 47 3.66 -5.30 10.87
C PRO A 47 3.43 -6.80 10.68
N LEU A 48 2.19 -7.26 10.80
CA LEU A 48 1.83 -8.66 10.60
C LEU A 48 2.11 -9.12 9.15
N LEU A 49 1.75 -8.30 8.16
CA LEU A 49 2.02 -8.61 6.75
C LEU A 49 3.51 -8.69 6.46
N LEU A 50 4.32 -7.85 7.08
CA LEU A 50 5.79 -7.88 6.95
C LEU A 50 6.38 -9.13 7.58
N ASP A 51 5.88 -9.55 8.74
CA ASP A 51 6.33 -10.78 9.40
C ASP A 51 5.95 -12.02 8.58
N MET A 52 4.75 -12.03 7.99
CA MET A 52 4.34 -13.09 7.05
C MET A 52 5.21 -13.12 5.80
N ALA A 53 5.58 -11.97 5.26
CA ALA A 53 6.44 -11.87 4.09
C ALA A 53 7.86 -12.38 4.40
N ALA A 54 8.41 -12.05 5.57
CA ALA A 54 9.71 -12.54 6.03
C ALA A 54 9.70 -14.06 6.19
N TRP A 55 8.68 -14.61 6.83
CA TRP A 55 8.49 -16.04 6.96
C TRP A 55 8.37 -16.73 5.59
N GLY A 56 7.58 -16.18 4.69
CA GLY A 56 7.41 -16.70 3.33
C GLY A 56 8.71 -16.67 2.54
N HIS A 57 9.55 -15.65 2.74
CA HIS A 57 10.86 -15.57 2.10
C HIS A 57 11.81 -16.69 2.56
N GLU A 58 11.77 -17.02 3.84
CA GLU A 58 12.63 -18.06 4.41
C GLU A 58 12.22 -19.47 3.97
N TYR A 59 10.92 -19.74 3.96
CA TYR A 59 10.41 -21.12 3.83
C TYR A 59 9.78 -21.44 2.47
N LEU A 60 9.46 -20.46 1.66
CA LEU A 60 8.80 -20.64 0.37
C LEU A 60 9.73 -20.25 -0.80
N PRO A 61 10.12 -21.20 -1.67
CA PRO A 61 11.12 -20.95 -2.72
C PRO A 61 10.68 -20.01 -3.83
N ALA A 62 9.38 -19.72 -3.95
CA ALA A 62 8.80 -18.93 -5.04
C ALA A 62 8.17 -17.60 -4.58
N ALA A 63 8.46 -17.13 -3.37
CA ALA A 63 7.88 -15.88 -2.88
C ALA A 63 8.47 -14.66 -3.62
N THR A 64 7.66 -13.99 -4.42
CA THR A 64 8.04 -12.86 -5.27
C THR A 64 7.91 -11.47 -4.62
N LEU A 65 7.45 -11.40 -3.38
CA LEU A 65 7.26 -10.13 -2.63
C LEU A 65 8.55 -9.61 -1.98
N HIS A 66 9.70 -9.90 -2.57
CA HIS A 66 10.98 -9.78 -1.88
C HIS A 66 11.47 -8.35 -1.67
N GLY A 67 11.35 -7.49 -2.67
CA GLY A 67 12.05 -6.22 -2.65
C GLY A 67 11.59 -5.25 -1.57
N ARG A 68 10.29 -5.01 -1.46
CA ARG A 68 9.72 -4.02 -0.52
C ARG A 68 9.71 -4.53 0.91
N ALA A 69 9.28 -5.76 1.12
CA ALA A 69 9.25 -6.36 2.45
C ALA A 69 10.66 -6.48 3.02
N ARG A 70 11.62 -6.90 2.20
CA ARG A 70 13.03 -6.99 2.57
C ARG A 70 13.62 -5.62 2.90
N ALA A 71 13.35 -4.59 2.12
CA ALA A 71 13.82 -3.23 2.39
C ALA A 71 13.28 -2.70 3.73
N LEU A 72 12.02 -3.00 4.07
CA LEU A 72 11.43 -2.61 5.35
C LEU A 72 11.98 -3.42 6.52
N GLU A 73 12.33 -4.67 6.29
CA GLU A 73 12.98 -5.53 7.30
C GLU A 73 14.41 -5.06 7.58
N GLU A 74 15.20 -4.82 6.55
CA GLU A 74 16.58 -4.32 6.65
C GLU A 74 16.64 -2.91 7.24
N GLY A 75 15.64 -2.06 6.97
CA GLY A 75 15.53 -0.71 7.52
C GLY A 75 15.12 -0.67 9.00
N GLY A 76 14.71 -1.80 9.56
CA GLY A 76 14.39 -1.97 10.96
C GLY A 76 13.15 -1.20 11.45
N PRO A 77 12.96 -1.11 12.77
CA PRO A 77 11.78 -0.50 13.39
C PRO A 77 11.56 0.96 13.00
N LYS A 78 12.63 1.71 12.80
CA LYS A 78 12.56 3.13 12.40
C LYS A 78 11.93 3.29 11.02
N LEU A 79 12.40 2.54 10.02
CA LEU A 79 11.85 2.63 8.67
C LEU A 79 10.40 2.14 8.62
N ARG A 80 10.05 1.11 9.39
CA ARG A 80 8.67 0.64 9.54
C ARG A 80 7.76 1.73 10.11
N ALA A 81 8.19 2.42 11.16
CA ALA A 81 7.45 3.52 11.76
C ALA A 81 7.25 4.69 10.78
N GLU A 82 8.30 5.10 10.09
CA GLU A 82 8.23 6.16 9.07
C GLU A 82 7.27 5.79 7.93
N PHE A 83 7.28 4.53 7.50
CA PHE A 83 6.37 4.04 6.48
C PHE A 83 4.91 4.01 6.96
N MET A 84 4.66 3.58 8.18
CA MET A 84 3.32 3.62 8.77
C MET A 84 2.79 5.04 8.91
N ASP A 85 3.65 6.00 9.29
CA ASP A 85 3.27 7.41 9.37
C ASP A 85 2.97 8.01 7.99
N GLU A 86 3.70 7.59 6.95
CA GLU A 86 3.40 7.98 5.59
C GLU A 86 2.05 7.42 5.11
N LEU A 87 1.74 6.18 5.46
CA LEU A 87 0.42 5.59 5.16
C LEU A 87 -0.71 6.36 5.87
N ARG A 88 -0.52 6.76 7.12
CA ARG A 88 -1.49 7.59 7.84
C ARG A 88 -1.72 8.92 7.15
N ARG A 89 -0.66 9.61 6.78
CA ARG A 89 -0.74 10.89 6.06
C ARG A 89 -1.43 10.76 4.70
N THR A 90 -1.26 9.62 4.03
CA THR A 90 -1.82 9.39 2.70
C THR A 90 -3.28 8.98 2.74
N HIS A 91 -3.66 8.17 3.72
CA HIS A 91 -4.96 7.48 3.73
C HIS A 91 -5.95 8.02 4.75
N LEU A 92 -5.48 8.58 5.86
CA LEU A 92 -6.37 9.11 6.89
C LEU A 92 -6.71 10.58 6.61
N PRO A 93 -7.94 11.02 6.98
CA PRO A 93 -8.28 12.43 6.92
C PRO A 93 -7.40 13.23 7.89
N PRO A 94 -7.02 14.46 7.56
CA PRO A 94 -6.24 15.29 8.47
C PRO A 94 -7.00 15.47 9.79
N SER A 95 -6.36 15.15 10.89
CA SER A 95 -6.90 15.35 12.23
C SER A 95 -6.93 16.83 12.56
N GLY A 96 -8.13 17.44 12.55
CA GLY A 96 -8.38 18.82 12.96
C GLY A 96 -8.38 19.80 11.79
N THR A 97 -9.59 20.30 11.48
CA THR A 97 -9.90 21.56 10.82
C THR A 97 -8.85 22.18 9.89
N GLU A 98 -8.62 21.58 8.74
CA GLU A 98 -8.27 22.33 7.55
C GLU A 98 -8.84 21.65 6.31
N LYS A 99 -9.97 22.20 5.85
CA LYS A 99 -10.45 22.01 4.49
C LYS A 99 -9.42 22.64 3.55
N LYS A 100 -8.50 21.85 3.04
CA LYS A 100 -7.81 22.19 1.80
C LYS A 100 -7.45 20.91 1.06
N THR A 101 -8.23 20.65 0.04
CA THR A 101 -7.95 19.73 -1.06
C THR A 101 -6.55 20.01 -1.64
N ARG A 102 -5.53 19.40 -1.09
CA ARG A 102 -4.23 19.34 -1.71
C ARG A 102 -3.82 17.89 -1.77
N ARG A 103 -3.84 17.32 -2.97
CA ARG A 103 -3.17 16.04 -3.25
C ARG A 103 -1.75 16.15 -2.69
N PRO A 104 -1.31 15.20 -1.86
CA PRO A 104 0.08 15.23 -1.39
C PRO A 104 0.99 15.21 -2.60
N ASN A 105 1.80 16.24 -2.71
CA ASN A 105 2.80 16.36 -3.77
C ASN A 105 3.75 15.15 -3.66
N ARG A 106 3.87 14.41 -4.74
CA ARG A 106 4.77 13.25 -4.84
C ARG A 106 6.22 13.56 -4.43
N SER A 107 6.61 14.83 -4.47
CA SER A 107 7.94 15.30 -4.09
C SER A 107 8.15 15.45 -2.57
N ALA A 108 7.10 15.43 -1.76
CA ALA A 108 7.19 15.62 -0.30
C ALA A 108 7.38 14.32 0.51
N ARG A 109 7.66 13.20 -0.16
CA ARG A 109 7.89 11.92 0.50
C ARG A 109 9.25 11.87 1.18
N SER A 110 9.31 11.25 2.35
CA SER A 110 10.58 11.11 3.07
C SER A 110 11.62 10.37 2.22
N PRO A 111 12.93 10.66 2.40
CA PRO A 111 14.00 9.99 1.66
C PRO A 111 13.98 8.46 1.81
N ALA A 112 13.53 7.97 2.96
CA ALA A 112 13.40 6.54 3.26
C ALA A 112 12.29 5.89 2.40
N VAL A 113 11.14 6.55 2.26
CA VAL A 113 10.04 6.09 1.42
C VAL A 113 10.41 6.15 -0.07
N ARG A 114 11.23 7.13 -0.48
CA ARG A 114 11.75 7.18 -1.85
C ARG A 114 12.65 5.99 -2.17
N LYS A 115 13.60 5.65 -1.29
CA LYS A 115 14.46 4.47 -1.46
C LYS A 115 13.66 3.17 -1.55
N PHE A 116 12.60 3.07 -0.77
CA PHE A 116 11.69 1.94 -0.81
C PHE A 116 10.95 1.80 -2.14
N GLN A 117 10.57 2.90 -2.77
CA GLN A 117 9.86 2.90 -4.05
C GLN A 117 10.80 2.65 -5.24
N THR A 118 12.02 3.18 -5.22
CA THR A 118 13.02 2.95 -6.28
C THR A 118 13.57 1.53 -6.28
N ALA A 119 13.58 0.86 -5.14
CA ALA A 119 13.99 -0.56 -5.07
C ALA A 119 13.00 -1.52 -5.78
N TYR A 120 11.87 -1.02 -6.26
CA TYR A 120 10.84 -1.81 -6.96
C TYR A 120 10.61 -1.37 -8.41
N GLU A 121 11.54 -0.80 -9.09
CA GLU A 121 11.40 -0.74 -10.55
C GLU A 121 11.60 -2.15 -11.11
N PRO A 122 10.57 -2.76 -11.71
CA PRO A 122 10.79 -4.00 -12.46
C PRO A 122 11.83 -3.68 -13.52
N ALA A 123 12.88 -4.50 -13.58
CA ALA A 123 13.86 -4.42 -14.64
C ALA A 123 13.09 -4.35 -15.96
N ALA A 124 13.17 -3.20 -16.63
CA ALA A 124 12.56 -3.02 -17.92
C ALA A 124 13.05 -4.17 -18.79
N THR A 125 12.13 -5.03 -19.20
CA THR A 125 12.41 -6.08 -20.15
C THR A 125 12.94 -5.38 -21.39
N LYS A 126 14.24 -5.36 -21.55
CA LYS A 126 14.85 -4.97 -22.80
C LYS A 126 14.34 -5.97 -23.83
N GLY A 127 13.27 -5.61 -24.50
CA GLY A 127 12.83 -6.29 -25.70
C GLY A 127 13.99 -6.22 -26.69
N LYS A 128 14.63 -7.36 -26.87
CA LYS A 128 15.45 -7.59 -28.03
C LYS A 128 14.50 -7.93 -29.17
N LEU A 129 14.40 -7.01 -30.09
CA LEU A 129 14.02 -7.36 -31.46
C LEU A 129 15.02 -8.33 -32.05
#